data_1d44fb0f4f218b09ea062f34442be28f
#
_entry.id   1d44fb0f4f218b09ea062f34442be28f
#
_cell.length_a   1.000
_cell.length_b   1.000
_cell.length_c   1.000
_cell.angle_alpha   90.00
_cell.angle_beta   90.00
_cell.angle_gamma   90.00
#
_symmetry.space_group_name_H-M   'P 1'
#
loop_
_entity.id
_entity.type
_entity.pdbx_description
1 polymer ?
#
loop_
_entity_poly.entity_id
_entity_poly.type
_entity_poly.pdbx_seq_one_letter_code
_entity_poly.pdbx_strand_id
1 'polypeptide(L)'
;TALGIVLFSYNIILFLLPLSGLGLSQSLIRFSALSKDAEDRNSVFLYVLKYGLLSSIGMILLVIISSLFIPLDFKDGHFYMIFLSFLIIPNFLLEIIKAQLRLNHDNKNFAYSDFLYSIIFVLSITVLTYYLKEIGYIIALLITPLLTSLFFIKKLKVNVKKIKRIPELNFAFWKYGFFASLSNVITQLLFVIDILLIGYLIKDPEMITNYRYISLIPFSLLFLPRVFINTDFVTFTEKIYDKNYILEYIKSYMLLFLIISVSLIIGSYFFGSLVLRLLDDSFAIYGSIFFILMVGISGILILRGLFGNLLSSIGKANINYYIASGALLFNIISNYYLIPLYGIKGAAITSAILMWVTGITSAICFKVLYIKALIKIEPTSSSATKLL
;
A
#
# COMPACT_ATOMS: atom_id res chain seq x y z
N THR A 1 11.06 -20.62 19.13
CA THR A 1 12.19 -19.69 19.30
C THR A 1 11.68 -18.27 19.46
N ALA A 2 12.35 -17.44 20.29
CA ALA A 2 11.92 -16.06 20.59
C ALA A 2 11.75 -15.19 19.32
N LEU A 3 12.63 -15.34 18.33
CA LEU A 3 12.54 -14.62 17.05
C LEU A 3 11.22 -14.94 16.31
N GLY A 4 10.75 -16.16 16.36
CA GLY A 4 9.47 -16.54 15.73
C GLY A 4 8.27 -15.82 16.36
N ILE A 5 8.28 -15.62 17.69
CA ILE A 5 7.24 -14.89 18.41
C ILE A 5 7.28 -13.39 18.04
N VAL A 6 8.48 -12.81 17.95
CA VAL A 6 8.67 -11.42 17.52
C VAL A 6 8.14 -11.22 16.10
N LEU A 7 8.48 -12.12 15.16
CA LEU A 7 8.00 -12.04 13.78
C LEU A 7 6.48 -12.19 13.67
N PHE A 8 5.88 -13.07 14.49
CA PHE A 8 4.43 -13.20 14.57
C PHE A 8 3.78 -11.89 15.05
N SER A 9 4.26 -11.33 16.17
CA SER A 9 3.76 -10.06 16.70
C SER A 9 3.97 -8.90 15.73
N TYR A 10 5.12 -8.87 15.04
CA TYR A 10 5.40 -7.87 14.01
C TYR A 10 4.42 -7.96 12.82
N ASN A 11 4.06 -9.16 12.36
CA ASN A 11 3.08 -9.32 11.30
C ASN A 11 1.71 -8.74 11.68
N ILE A 12 1.28 -8.89 12.94
CA ILE A 12 0.03 -8.25 13.41
C ILE A 12 0.13 -6.72 13.30
N ILE A 13 1.25 -6.15 13.76
CA ILE A 13 1.45 -4.70 13.69
C ILE A 13 1.54 -4.21 12.24
N LEU A 14 2.16 -4.96 11.33
CA LEU A 14 2.23 -4.61 9.91
C LEU A 14 0.86 -4.37 9.27
N PHE A 15 -0.17 -5.16 9.64
CA PHE A 15 -1.54 -4.93 9.16
C PHE A 15 -2.15 -3.63 9.69
N LEU A 16 -1.69 -3.14 10.83
CA LEU A 16 -2.18 -1.92 11.45
C LEU A 16 -1.43 -0.67 10.97
N LEU A 17 -0.21 -0.80 10.43
CA LEU A 17 0.60 0.34 9.97
C LEU A 17 -0.13 1.23 8.94
N PRO A 18 -0.87 0.73 7.95
CA PRO A 18 -1.62 1.60 7.05
C PRO A 18 -2.70 2.43 7.74
N LEU A 19 -3.17 2.00 8.92
CA LEU A 19 -4.11 2.76 9.75
C LEU A 19 -3.42 3.80 10.65
N SER A 20 -2.08 3.86 10.66
CA SER A 20 -1.36 4.86 11.43
C SER A 20 -1.84 6.26 11.04
N GLY A 21 -2.08 7.11 12.05
CA GLY A 21 -2.67 8.42 11.80
C GLY A 21 -4.05 8.39 11.12
N LEU A 22 -4.80 7.26 11.18
CA LEU A 22 -6.10 7.05 10.51
C LEU A 22 -6.06 7.41 9.01
N GLY A 23 -4.93 7.16 8.34
CA GLY A 23 -4.74 7.43 6.92
C GLY A 23 -4.68 8.92 6.55
N LEU A 24 -4.45 9.80 7.51
CA LEU A 24 -4.35 11.24 7.25
C LEU A 24 -3.19 11.60 6.31
N SER A 25 -2.16 10.77 6.19
CA SER A 25 -1.11 10.91 5.17
C SER A 25 -1.66 10.87 3.74
N GLN A 26 -2.65 10.02 3.49
CA GLN A 26 -3.31 9.92 2.18
C GLN A 26 -4.19 11.14 1.91
N SER A 27 -4.90 11.63 2.94
CA SER A 27 -5.66 12.86 2.86
C SER A 27 -4.76 14.07 2.61
N LEU A 28 -3.61 14.14 3.29
CA LEU A 28 -2.61 15.19 3.07
C LEU A 28 -2.23 15.28 1.60
N ILE A 29 -1.84 14.17 0.99
CA ILE A 29 -1.40 14.18 -0.42
C ILE A 29 -2.52 14.68 -1.32
N ARG A 30 -3.72 14.10 -1.23
CA ARG A 30 -4.81 14.43 -2.15
C ARG A 30 -5.30 15.86 -2.01
N PHE A 31 -5.60 16.30 -0.78
CA PHE A 31 -6.19 17.62 -0.56
C PHE A 31 -5.17 18.74 -0.77
N SER A 32 -3.90 18.53 -0.39
CA SER A 32 -2.84 19.50 -0.64
C SER A 32 -2.44 19.57 -2.12
N ALA A 33 -2.49 18.48 -2.88
CA ALA A 33 -2.24 18.50 -4.31
C ALA A 33 -3.27 19.37 -5.06
N LEU A 34 -4.52 19.41 -4.59
CA LEU A 34 -5.58 20.23 -5.18
C LEU A 34 -5.51 21.71 -4.74
N SER A 35 -4.77 22.03 -3.66
CA SER A 35 -4.58 23.39 -3.20
C SER A 35 -3.51 24.11 -4.03
N LYS A 36 -3.82 25.34 -4.48
CA LYS A 36 -2.89 26.18 -5.24
C LYS A 36 -1.93 26.98 -4.33
N ASP A 37 -2.29 27.17 -3.06
CA ASP A 37 -1.52 27.98 -2.11
C ASP A 37 -0.54 27.14 -1.30
N ALA A 38 0.75 27.52 -1.32
CA ALA A 38 1.79 26.86 -0.53
C ALA A 38 1.59 27.04 0.99
N GLU A 39 0.98 28.13 1.45
CA GLU A 39 0.66 28.35 2.86
C GLU A 39 -0.45 27.40 3.33
N ASP A 40 -1.42 27.11 2.48
CA ASP A 40 -2.47 26.14 2.77
C ASP A 40 -1.90 24.73 2.88
N ARG A 41 -1.02 24.33 1.95
CA ARG A 41 -0.31 23.03 2.01
C ARG A 41 0.46 22.83 3.32
N ASN A 42 1.17 23.89 3.76
CA ASN A 42 1.89 23.88 5.04
C ASN A 42 0.95 23.75 6.24
N SER A 43 -0.18 24.44 6.22
CA SER A 43 -1.18 24.39 7.29
C SER A 43 -1.86 23.01 7.38
N VAL A 44 -2.16 22.37 6.23
CA VAL A 44 -2.66 20.98 6.18
C VAL A 44 -1.63 20.01 6.74
N PHE A 45 -0.34 20.17 6.39
CA PHE A 45 0.72 19.33 6.93
C PHE A 45 0.80 19.40 8.45
N LEU A 46 0.77 20.60 9.03
CA LEU A 46 0.82 20.77 10.49
C LEU A 46 -0.42 20.22 11.20
N TYR A 47 -1.59 20.37 10.57
CA TYR A 47 -2.82 19.76 11.04
C TYR A 47 -2.71 18.23 11.08
N VAL A 48 -2.26 17.63 9.97
CA VAL A 48 -2.08 16.18 9.85
C VAL A 48 -1.01 15.66 10.81
N LEU A 49 0.09 16.40 10.99
CA LEU A 49 1.11 16.06 11.98
C LEU A 49 0.52 15.97 13.39
N LYS A 50 -0.23 17.01 13.82
CA LYS A 50 -0.84 17.06 15.16
C LYS A 50 -1.86 15.94 15.38
N TYR A 51 -2.88 15.88 14.51
CA TYR A 51 -4.00 14.94 14.69
C TYR A 51 -3.64 13.51 14.32
N GLY A 52 -2.72 13.33 13.39
CA GLY A 52 -2.20 12.02 13.04
C GLY A 52 -1.33 11.41 14.14
N LEU A 53 -0.51 12.20 14.83
CA LEU A 53 0.20 11.75 16.03
C LEU A 53 -0.78 11.35 17.14
N LEU A 54 -1.79 12.17 17.39
CA LEU A 54 -2.83 11.86 18.39
C LEU A 54 -3.56 10.56 18.05
N SER A 55 -3.94 10.38 16.79
CA SER A 55 -4.57 9.15 16.31
C SER A 55 -3.65 7.94 16.41
N SER A 56 -2.35 8.12 16.13
CA SER A 56 -1.34 7.05 16.26
C SER A 56 -1.16 6.63 17.73
N ILE A 57 -1.19 7.57 18.65
CA ILE A 57 -1.21 7.26 20.10
C ILE A 57 -2.47 6.48 20.46
N GLY A 58 -3.64 6.90 19.99
CA GLY A 58 -4.89 6.17 20.16
C GLY A 58 -4.83 4.74 19.63
N MET A 59 -4.21 4.52 18.46
CA MET A 59 -3.99 3.19 17.90
C MET A 59 -3.06 2.33 18.76
N ILE A 60 -1.98 2.90 19.30
CA ILE A 60 -1.09 2.20 20.24
C ILE A 60 -1.87 1.75 21.47
N LEU A 61 -2.64 2.66 22.08
CA LEU A 61 -3.48 2.33 23.25
C LEU A 61 -4.50 1.22 22.90
N LEU A 62 -5.10 1.26 21.73
CA LEU A 62 -6.02 0.22 21.25
C LEU A 62 -5.29 -1.14 21.13
N VAL A 63 -4.08 -1.17 20.57
CA VAL A 63 -3.26 -2.39 20.48
C VAL A 63 -2.90 -2.92 21.86
N ILE A 64 -2.47 -2.05 22.78
CA ILE A 64 -2.14 -2.44 24.15
C ILE A 64 -3.36 -3.04 24.86
N ILE A 65 -4.51 -2.38 24.79
CA ILE A 65 -5.75 -2.88 25.39
C ILE A 65 -6.16 -4.20 24.75
N SER A 66 -6.18 -4.29 23.40
CA SER A 66 -6.58 -5.52 22.72
C SER A 66 -5.62 -6.69 22.99
N SER A 67 -4.33 -6.42 23.19
CA SER A 67 -3.36 -7.46 23.54
C SER A 67 -3.68 -8.16 24.86
N LEU A 68 -4.34 -7.48 25.79
CA LEU A 68 -4.76 -8.09 27.06
C LEU A 68 -5.89 -9.11 26.93
N PHE A 69 -6.67 -9.03 25.83
CA PHE A 69 -7.81 -9.90 25.56
C PHE A 69 -7.52 -11.01 24.53
N ILE A 70 -6.41 -10.89 23.80
CA ILE A 70 -6.02 -11.90 22.81
C ILE A 70 -5.24 -13.00 23.54
N PRO A 71 -5.73 -14.26 23.58
CA PRO A 71 -4.96 -15.36 24.14
C PRO A 71 -3.76 -15.63 23.22
N LEU A 72 -2.58 -15.20 23.65
CA LEU A 72 -1.32 -15.55 22.98
C LEU A 72 -0.70 -16.70 23.79
N ASP A 73 -0.70 -17.90 23.21
CA ASP A 73 -0.15 -19.12 23.82
C ASP A 73 1.41 -19.08 23.92
N PHE A 74 2.01 -17.97 23.54
CA PHE A 74 3.47 -17.80 23.53
C PHE A 74 3.92 -16.97 24.72
N LYS A 75 4.89 -17.53 25.47
CA LYS A 75 5.59 -16.76 26.49
C LYS A 75 6.18 -15.49 25.87
N ASP A 76 6.00 -14.34 26.52
CA ASP A 76 6.47 -13.02 26.08
C ASP A 76 5.80 -12.43 24.82
N GLY A 77 4.80 -13.12 24.22
CA GLY A 77 4.10 -12.62 23.05
C GLY A 77 3.42 -11.26 23.24
N HIS A 78 2.78 -11.06 24.40
CA HIS A 78 2.18 -9.77 24.79
C HIS A 78 3.23 -8.65 24.89
N PHE A 79 4.39 -8.95 25.50
CA PHE A 79 5.48 -7.98 25.62
C PHE A 79 5.97 -7.51 24.25
N TYR A 80 6.24 -8.44 23.32
CA TYR A 80 6.67 -8.09 21.97
C TYR A 80 5.61 -7.32 21.19
N MET A 81 4.34 -7.69 21.30
CA MET A 81 3.24 -6.99 20.64
C MET A 81 3.09 -5.55 21.14
N ILE A 82 3.16 -5.33 22.46
CA ILE A 82 3.13 -3.99 23.06
C ILE A 82 4.35 -3.19 22.59
N PHE A 83 5.56 -3.76 22.66
CA PHE A 83 6.77 -3.04 22.30
C PHE A 83 6.80 -2.69 20.80
N LEU A 84 6.35 -3.59 19.94
CA LEU A 84 6.23 -3.33 18.49
C LEU A 84 5.13 -2.34 18.13
N SER A 85 4.10 -2.16 18.99
CA SER A 85 3.04 -1.17 18.70
C SER A 85 3.60 0.26 18.63
N PHE A 86 4.70 0.55 19.35
CA PHE A 86 5.37 1.85 19.26
C PHE A 86 5.94 2.15 17.85
N LEU A 87 6.05 1.15 16.97
CA LEU A 87 6.43 1.34 15.57
C LEU A 87 5.43 2.23 14.79
N ILE A 88 4.19 2.30 15.24
CA ILE A 88 3.12 3.08 14.59
C ILE A 88 3.51 4.56 14.47
N ILE A 89 4.10 5.17 15.51
CA ILE A 89 4.48 6.59 15.50
C ILE A 89 5.63 6.88 14.52
N PRO A 90 6.79 6.21 14.59
CA PRO A 90 7.87 6.46 13.64
C PRO A 90 7.49 6.21 12.18
N ASN A 91 6.68 5.19 11.90
CA ASN A 91 6.17 4.96 10.55
C ASN A 91 5.23 6.07 10.08
N PHE A 92 4.30 6.52 10.93
CA PHE A 92 3.45 7.65 10.61
C PHE A 92 4.27 8.90 10.28
N LEU A 93 5.29 9.22 11.10
CA LEU A 93 6.17 10.37 10.86
C LEU A 93 6.90 10.25 9.51
N LEU A 94 7.45 9.08 9.21
CA LEU A 94 8.12 8.84 7.92
C LEU A 94 7.16 9.01 6.75
N GLU A 95 5.94 8.45 6.83
CA GLU A 95 4.92 8.54 5.79
C GLU A 95 4.50 9.98 5.51
N ILE A 96 4.26 10.82 6.52
CA ILE A 96 3.87 12.21 6.30
C ILE A 96 5.02 13.06 5.76
N ILE A 97 6.27 12.79 6.17
CA ILE A 97 7.44 13.47 5.63
C ILE A 97 7.62 13.13 4.15
N LYS A 98 7.50 11.84 3.79
CA LYS A 98 7.54 11.38 2.40
C LYS A 98 6.40 11.98 1.58
N ALA A 99 5.19 12.07 2.16
CA ALA A 99 4.05 12.73 1.53
C ALA A 99 4.33 14.21 1.23
N GLN A 100 4.93 14.94 2.17
CA GLN A 100 5.27 16.35 1.99
C GLN A 100 6.39 16.55 0.97
N LEU A 101 7.41 15.69 0.92
CA LEU A 101 8.45 15.72 -0.11
C LEU A 101 7.84 15.59 -1.51
N ARG A 102 6.89 14.65 -1.68
CA ARG A 102 6.16 14.46 -2.95
C ARG A 102 5.31 15.68 -3.32
N LEU A 103 4.60 16.27 -2.35
CA LEU A 103 3.82 17.51 -2.56
C LEU A 103 4.68 18.71 -2.97
N ASN A 104 5.92 18.73 -2.52
CA ASN A 104 6.91 19.73 -2.92
C ASN A 104 7.60 19.38 -4.25
N HIS A 105 7.20 18.30 -4.95
CA HIS A 105 7.85 17.75 -6.15
C HIS A 105 9.33 17.42 -5.94
N ASP A 106 9.76 17.20 -4.70
CA ASP A 106 11.13 16.84 -4.34
C ASP A 106 11.35 15.32 -4.42
N ASN A 107 11.20 14.78 -5.64
CA ASN A 107 11.34 13.35 -5.91
C ASN A 107 12.75 12.83 -5.58
N LYS A 108 13.76 13.70 -5.62
CA LYS A 108 15.13 13.37 -5.26
C LYS A 108 15.25 13.02 -3.77
N ASN A 109 14.78 13.90 -2.88
CA ASN A 109 14.80 13.63 -1.44
C ASN A 109 13.80 12.53 -1.06
N PHE A 110 12.70 12.37 -1.78
CA PHE A 110 11.80 11.22 -1.61
C PHE A 110 12.53 9.90 -1.87
N ALA A 111 13.24 9.75 -3.00
CA ALA A 111 14.02 8.55 -3.30
C ALA A 111 15.18 8.34 -2.31
N TYR A 112 15.87 9.41 -1.93
CA TYR A 112 16.92 9.33 -0.90
C TYR A 112 16.37 8.92 0.47
N SER A 113 15.12 9.21 0.79
CA SER A 113 14.52 8.76 2.06
C SER A 113 14.37 7.24 2.10
N ASP A 114 13.99 6.61 0.99
CA ASP A 114 13.91 5.14 0.88
C ASP A 114 15.31 4.50 0.92
N PHE A 115 16.26 5.11 0.24
CA PHE A 115 17.65 4.63 0.23
C PHE A 115 18.30 4.72 1.61
N LEU A 116 18.17 5.87 2.29
CA LEU A 116 18.69 6.08 3.63
C LEU A 116 18.01 5.15 4.65
N TYR A 117 16.69 4.98 4.54
CA TYR A 117 15.95 4.01 5.34
C TYR A 117 16.56 2.61 5.21
N SER A 118 16.81 2.16 3.98
CA SER A 118 17.36 0.84 3.72
C SER A 118 18.76 0.66 4.30
N ILE A 119 19.63 1.67 4.18
CA ILE A 119 20.99 1.64 4.76
C ILE A 119 20.91 1.59 6.30
N ILE A 120 20.13 2.50 6.91
CA ILE A 120 19.99 2.53 8.37
C ILE A 120 19.42 1.20 8.87
N PHE A 121 18.43 0.63 8.14
CA PHE A 121 17.82 -0.64 8.52
C PHE A 121 18.83 -1.79 8.49
N VAL A 122 19.58 -1.95 7.40
CA VAL A 122 20.58 -3.02 7.28
C VAL A 122 21.67 -2.88 8.34
N LEU A 123 22.18 -1.67 8.56
CA LEU A 123 23.22 -1.44 9.57
C LEU A 123 22.70 -1.68 10.98
N SER A 124 21.54 -1.11 11.31
CA SER A 124 20.96 -1.24 12.67
C SER A 124 20.54 -2.68 12.96
N ILE A 125 19.90 -3.37 12.01
CA ILE A 125 19.49 -4.76 12.23
C ILE A 125 20.72 -5.67 12.41
N THR A 126 21.76 -5.51 11.60
CA THR A 126 22.97 -6.32 11.71
C THR A 126 23.66 -6.11 13.06
N VAL A 127 23.91 -4.85 13.43
CA VAL A 127 24.63 -4.52 14.66
C VAL A 127 23.78 -4.85 15.92
N LEU A 128 22.54 -4.37 15.95
CA LEU A 128 21.72 -4.52 17.16
C LEU A 128 21.28 -5.97 17.38
N THR A 129 21.00 -6.74 16.31
CA THR A 129 20.63 -8.15 16.47
C THR A 129 21.82 -9.00 16.90
N TYR A 130 23.03 -8.64 16.48
CA TYR A 130 24.25 -9.33 16.90
C TYR A 130 24.44 -9.23 18.42
N TYR A 131 24.24 -8.03 19.01
CA TYR A 131 24.47 -7.81 20.44
C TYR A 131 23.24 -8.09 21.32
N LEU A 132 22.03 -7.76 20.83
CA LEU A 132 20.79 -7.76 21.62
C LEU A 132 19.77 -8.81 21.15
N LYS A 133 20.14 -9.66 20.18
CA LYS A 133 19.28 -10.73 19.63
C LYS A 133 17.92 -10.17 19.16
N GLU A 134 16.81 -10.80 19.60
CA GLU A 134 15.43 -10.44 19.22
C GLU A 134 15.04 -9.02 19.64
N ILE A 135 15.51 -8.53 20.77
CA ILE A 135 15.27 -7.14 21.21
C ILE A 135 15.98 -6.17 20.28
N GLY A 136 17.20 -6.52 19.83
CA GLY A 136 17.95 -5.75 18.85
C GLY A 136 17.19 -5.60 17.51
N TYR A 137 16.52 -6.66 17.08
CA TYR A 137 15.66 -6.62 15.89
C TYR A 137 14.51 -5.62 16.06
N ILE A 138 13.81 -5.64 17.18
CA ILE A 138 12.70 -4.71 17.47
C ILE A 138 13.20 -3.27 17.51
N ILE A 139 14.33 -3.02 18.22
CA ILE A 139 14.93 -1.69 18.30
C ILE A 139 15.34 -1.18 16.91
N ALA A 140 15.90 -2.04 16.04
CA ALA A 140 16.23 -1.67 14.67
C ALA A 140 15.00 -1.25 13.87
N LEU A 141 13.88 -1.97 14.01
CA LEU A 141 12.60 -1.60 13.38
C LEU A 141 12.10 -0.23 13.84
N LEU A 142 12.24 0.12 15.12
CA LEU A 142 11.77 1.39 15.69
C LEU A 142 12.69 2.56 15.32
N ILE A 143 13.99 2.37 15.43
CA ILE A 143 14.98 3.43 15.21
C ILE A 143 15.08 3.82 13.73
N THR A 144 14.96 2.88 12.83
CA THR A 144 15.14 3.14 11.38
C THR A 144 14.19 4.21 10.85
N PRO A 145 12.85 4.08 10.96
CA PRO A 145 11.95 5.13 10.48
C PRO A 145 12.08 6.42 11.29
N LEU A 146 12.43 6.34 12.58
CA LEU A 146 12.63 7.52 13.42
C LEU A 146 13.83 8.35 12.97
N LEU A 147 15.00 7.74 12.82
CA LEU A 147 16.21 8.43 12.37
C LEU A 147 16.04 8.99 10.95
N THR A 148 15.44 8.21 10.05
CA THR A 148 15.14 8.68 8.69
C THR A 148 14.22 9.90 8.73
N SER A 149 13.17 9.87 9.56
CA SER A 149 12.24 10.99 9.73
C SER A 149 12.93 12.24 10.26
N LEU A 150 13.76 12.10 11.29
CA LEU A 150 14.50 13.21 11.89
C LEU A 150 15.49 13.86 10.92
N PHE A 151 16.08 13.07 10.02
CA PHE A 151 16.97 13.58 8.99
C PHE A 151 16.21 14.42 7.95
N PHE A 152 15.08 13.91 7.44
CA PHE A 152 14.36 14.58 6.37
C PHE A 152 13.42 15.69 6.82
N ILE A 153 12.92 15.69 8.08
CA ILE A 153 12.06 16.79 8.59
C ILE A 153 12.78 18.16 8.52
N LYS A 154 14.10 18.18 8.73
CA LYS A 154 14.91 19.40 8.64
C LYS A 154 14.95 19.96 7.21
N LYS A 155 14.73 19.13 6.18
CA LYS A 155 14.74 19.52 4.76
C LYS A 155 13.39 20.06 4.28
N LEU A 156 12.30 19.81 5.02
CA LEU A 156 10.95 20.21 4.60
C LEU A 156 10.67 21.70 4.62
N LYS A 157 11.53 22.53 5.22
CA LYS A 157 11.36 24.00 5.33
C LYS A 157 9.95 24.41 5.82
N VAL A 158 9.36 23.64 6.74
CA VAL A 158 8.02 23.88 7.27
C VAL A 158 7.99 25.16 8.10
N ASN A 159 7.09 26.08 7.75
CA ASN A 159 6.93 27.33 8.51
C ASN A 159 5.84 27.15 9.59
N VAL A 160 6.25 26.98 10.84
CA VAL A 160 5.35 26.77 11.98
C VAL A 160 4.59 28.06 12.38
N LYS A 161 5.07 29.24 11.98
CA LYS A 161 4.50 30.54 12.41
C LYS A 161 3.25 30.96 11.62
N LYS A 162 3.00 30.35 10.47
CA LYS A 162 1.89 30.70 9.59
C LYS A 162 0.89 29.53 9.49
N ILE A 163 0.02 29.40 10.46
CA ILE A 163 -1.07 28.43 10.43
C ILE A 163 -2.36 29.17 10.09
N LYS A 164 -2.91 28.93 8.90
CA LYS A 164 -4.25 29.40 8.52
C LYS A 164 -5.31 28.38 8.96
N ARG A 165 -6.51 28.85 9.32
CA ARG A 165 -7.68 27.97 9.42
C ARG A 165 -8.09 27.52 8.02
N ILE A 166 -8.13 26.21 7.77
CA ILE A 166 -8.53 25.64 6.50
C ILE A 166 -9.95 25.08 6.67
N PRO A 167 -10.98 25.68 6.02
CA PRO A 167 -12.35 25.22 6.11
C PRO A 167 -12.57 23.80 5.55
N GLU A 168 -11.65 23.35 4.68
CA GLU A 168 -11.73 22.07 3.95
C GLU A 168 -11.34 20.86 4.81
N LEU A 169 -10.77 21.06 6.00
CA LEU A 169 -10.42 19.99 6.94
C LEU A 169 -11.65 19.49 7.71
N ASN A 170 -12.68 19.12 6.96
CA ASN A 170 -13.96 18.67 7.43
C ASN A 170 -14.05 17.13 7.52
N PHE A 171 -15.25 16.63 7.80
CA PHE A 171 -15.51 15.19 7.84
C PHE A 171 -15.10 14.45 6.55
N ALA A 172 -15.19 15.08 5.37
CA ALA A 172 -14.79 14.46 4.10
C ALA A 172 -13.28 14.17 4.04
N PHE A 173 -12.44 15.03 4.64
CA PHE A 173 -11.01 14.83 4.77
C PHE A 173 -10.67 13.58 5.58
N TRP A 174 -11.26 13.43 6.75
CA TRP A 174 -11.08 12.27 7.62
C TRP A 174 -11.63 10.99 7.00
N LYS A 175 -12.83 11.07 6.45
CA LYS A 175 -13.48 9.96 5.75
C LYS A 175 -12.62 9.42 4.62
N TYR A 176 -12.04 10.31 3.82
CA TYR A 176 -11.15 9.92 2.73
C TYR A 176 -9.93 9.16 3.25
N GLY A 177 -9.21 9.69 4.23
CA GLY A 177 -8.03 9.07 4.83
C GLY A 177 -8.34 7.68 5.40
N PHE A 178 -9.43 7.59 6.16
CA PHE A 178 -9.87 6.34 6.76
C PHE A 178 -10.15 5.26 5.71
N PHE A 179 -10.94 5.55 4.68
CA PHE A 179 -11.23 4.59 3.62
C PHE A 179 -10.00 4.26 2.78
N ALA A 180 -9.10 5.21 2.55
CA ALA A 180 -7.85 4.95 1.82
C ALA A 180 -6.96 3.98 2.60
N SER A 181 -6.77 4.18 3.90
CA SER A 181 -5.96 3.29 4.72
C SER A 181 -6.61 1.92 4.92
N LEU A 182 -7.92 1.86 5.11
CA LEU A 182 -8.64 0.58 5.22
C LEU A 182 -8.58 -0.22 3.91
N SER A 183 -8.66 0.46 2.75
CA SER A 183 -8.41 -0.18 1.45
C SER A 183 -7.01 -0.79 1.36
N ASN A 184 -5.99 -0.11 1.88
CA ASN A 184 -4.62 -0.62 1.91
C ASN A 184 -4.49 -1.86 2.80
N VAL A 185 -5.12 -1.86 3.99
CA VAL A 185 -5.15 -3.03 4.88
C VAL A 185 -5.76 -4.24 4.18
N ILE A 186 -6.94 -4.06 3.56
CA ILE A 186 -7.61 -5.17 2.88
C ILE A 186 -6.81 -5.65 1.67
N THR A 187 -6.15 -4.73 0.96
CA THR A 187 -5.27 -5.12 -0.15
C THR A 187 -4.08 -5.94 0.34
N GLN A 188 -3.51 -5.61 1.50
CA GLN A 188 -2.45 -6.44 2.11
C GLN A 188 -2.97 -7.83 2.53
N LEU A 189 -4.19 -7.90 3.09
CA LEU A 189 -4.83 -9.18 3.41
C LEU A 189 -5.01 -10.05 2.17
N LEU A 190 -5.37 -9.48 1.03
CA LEU A 190 -5.50 -10.22 -0.24
C LEU A 190 -4.22 -10.95 -0.67
N PHE A 191 -3.04 -10.42 -0.33
CA PHE A 191 -1.76 -11.08 -0.66
C PHE A 191 -1.38 -12.20 0.32
N VAL A 192 -1.99 -12.22 1.51
CA VAL A 192 -1.66 -13.20 2.56
C VAL A 192 -2.74 -14.26 2.70
N ILE A 193 -3.99 -13.95 2.35
CA ILE A 193 -5.14 -14.81 2.60
C ILE A 193 -5.03 -16.17 1.90
N ASP A 194 -4.43 -16.23 0.71
CA ASP A 194 -4.21 -17.48 -0.02
C ASP A 194 -3.35 -18.44 0.80
N ILE A 195 -2.26 -17.93 1.38
CA ILE A 195 -1.34 -18.71 2.22
C ILE A 195 -2.06 -19.24 3.47
N LEU A 196 -2.88 -18.41 4.10
CA LEU A 196 -3.67 -18.79 5.28
C LEU A 196 -4.69 -19.89 4.94
N LEU A 197 -5.40 -19.75 3.80
CA LEU A 197 -6.39 -20.72 3.36
C LEU A 197 -5.76 -22.03 2.91
N ILE A 198 -4.59 -22.01 2.23
CA ILE A 198 -3.81 -23.21 1.92
C ILE A 198 -3.47 -23.96 3.22
N GLY A 199 -2.95 -23.24 4.22
CA GLY A 199 -2.63 -23.84 5.52
C GLY A 199 -3.82 -24.43 6.24
N TYR A 200 -4.96 -23.75 6.20
CA TYR A 200 -6.18 -24.20 6.85
C TYR A 200 -6.82 -25.42 6.15
N LEU A 201 -6.86 -25.41 4.80
CA LEU A 201 -7.59 -26.41 3.99
C LEU A 201 -6.74 -27.64 3.65
N ILE A 202 -5.46 -27.46 3.32
CA ILE A 202 -4.57 -28.59 2.95
C ILE A 202 -3.88 -29.17 4.18
N LYS A 203 -3.55 -28.33 5.18
CA LYS A 203 -2.84 -28.71 6.42
C LYS A 203 -1.46 -29.34 6.18
N ASP A 204 -0.83 -28.97 5.07
CA ASP A 204 0.51 -29.43 4.70
C ASP A 204 1.47 -28.21 4.69
N PRO A 205 2.45 -28.17 5.61
CA PRO A 205 3.44 -27.08 5.68
C PRO A 205 4.29 -26.96 4.42
N GLU A 206 4.52 -28.06 3.70
CA GLU A 206 5.31 -28.06 2.47
C GLU A 206 4.57 -27.28 1.37
N MET A 207 3.27 -27.51 1.21
CA MET A 207 2.44 -26.79 0.24
C MET A 207 2.36 -25.29 0.51
N ILE A 208 2.33 -24.89 1.79
CA ILE A 208 2.40 -23.48 2.19
C ILE A 208 3.71 -22.87 1.73
N THR A 209 4.81 -23.57 2.02
CA THR A 209 6.16 -23.13 1.68
C THR A 209 6.32 -23.01 0.16
N ASN A 210 5.89 -24.03 -0.58
CA ASN A 210 5.96 -24.05 -2.05
C ASN A 210 5.19 -22.87 -2.66
N TYR A 211 3.94 -22.65 -2.25
CA TYR A 211 3.15 -21.53 -2.77
C TYR A 211 3.79 -20.16 -2.46
N ARG A 212 4.32 -20.00 -1.25
CA ARG A 212 5.00 -18.77 -0.84
C ARG A 212 6.21 -18.45 -1.72
N TYR A 213 7.06 -19.45 -1.99
CA TYR A 213 8.25 -19.25 -2.83
C TYR A 213 7.88 -19.03 -4.30
N ILE A 214 6.92 -19.79 -4.84
CA ILE A 214 6.45 -19.64 -6.22
C ILE A 214 5.84 -18.25 -6.44
N SER A 215 5.11 -17.72 -5.46
CA SER A 215 4.45 -16.40 -5.54
C SER A 215 5.39 -15.23 -5.28
N LEU A 216 6.60 -15.45 -4.75
CA LEU A 216 7.53 -14.40 -4.36
C LEU A 216 7.90 -13.48 -5.54
N ILE A 217 8.30 -14.07 -6.67
CA ILE A 217 8.71 -13.31 -7.86
C ILE A 217 7.51 -12.58 -8.48
N PRO A 218 6.34 -13.21 -8.77
CA PRO A 218 5.19 -12.50 -9.28
C PRO A 218 4.78 -11.32 -8.40
N PHE A 219 4.66 -11.51 -7.09
CA PHE A 219 4.23 -10.42 -6.19
C PHE A 219 5.30 -9.34 -6.00
N SER A 220 6.59 -9.67 -6.14
CA SER A 220 7.64 -8.65 -6.11
C SER A 220 7.49 -7.63 -7.25
N LEU A 221 6.97 -8.05 -8.43
CA LEU A 221 6.76 -7.14 -9.56
C LEU A 221 5.75 -6.02 -9.30
N LEU A 222 4.96 -6.12 -8.23
CA LEU A 222 4.05 -5.04 -7.80
C LEU A 222 4.79 -3.76 -7.37
N PHE A 223 6.11 -3.84 -7.16
CA PHE A 223 6.88 -2.62 -6.92
C PHE A 223 6.92 -1.71 -8.17
N LEU A 224 6.86 -2.27 -9.39
CA LEU A 224 6.92 -1.49 -10.62
C LEU A 224 5.81 -0.42 -10.70
N PRO A 225 4.51 -0.75 -10.68
CA PRO A 225 3.47 0.27 -10.71
C PRO A 225 3.54 1.19 -9.48
N ARG A 226 4.00 0.69 -8.32
CA ARG A 226 4.15 1.52 -7.11
C ARG A 226 5.18 2.63 -7.31
N VAL A 227 6.32 2.36 -7.95
CA VAL A 227 7.35 3.36 -8.23
C VAL A 227 6.79 4.47 -9.13
N PHE A 228 6.20 4.09 -10.27
CA PHE A 228 5.61 5.06 -11.21
C PHE A 228 4.51 5.91 -10.54
N ILE A 229 3.56 5.26 -9.91
CA ILE A 229 2.44 5.95 -9.27
C ILE A 229 2.91 6.83 -8.11
N ASN A 230 3.84 6.38 -7.27
CA ASN A 230 4.34 7.20 -6.17
C ASN A 230 5.00 8.48 -6.65
N THR A 231 5.70 8.44 -7.79
CA THR A 231 6.32 9.61 -8.40
C THR A 231 5.28 10.56 -9.01
N ASP A 232 4.30 10.01 -9.72
CA ASP A 232 3.39 10.80 -10.56
C ASP A 232 2.07 11.17 -9.87
N PHE A 233 1.75 10.55 -8.71
CA PHE A 233 0.45 10.70 -8.04
C PHE A 233 0.09 12.16 -7.77
N VAL A 234 1.03 12.98 -7.30
CA VAL A 234 0.79 14.39 -7.02
C VAL A 234 0.50 15.13 -8.32
N THR A 235 1.33 14.94 -9.34
CA THR A 235 1.21 15.61 -10.64
C THR A 235 -0.13 15.30 -11.33
N PHE A 236 -0.53 14.03 -11.41
CA PHE A 236 -1.81 13.71 -12.05
C PHE A 236 -3.01 14.07 -11.14
N THR A 237 -2.86 14.16 -9.83
CA THR A 237 -3.90 14.66 -8.94
C THR A 237 -4.11 16.15 -9.09
N GLU A 238 -3.04 16.94 -9.21
CA GLU A 238 -3.11 18.37 -9.52
C GLU A 238 -3.84 18.66 -10.84
N LYS A 239 -3.59 17.81 -11.85
CA LYS A 239 -4.15 17.90 -13.20
C LYS A 239 -5.37 17.00 -13.43
N ILE A 240 -5.98 16.46 -12.36
CA ILE A 240 -7.03 15.44 -12.49
C ILE A 240 -8.24 15.89 -13.31
N TYR A 241 -8.50 17.20 -13.37
CA TYR A 241 -9.59 17.78 -14.14
C TYR A 241 -9.19 18.23 -15.55
N ASP A 242 -7.92 18.12 -15.92
CA ASP A 242 -7.46 18.25 -17.31
C ASP A 242 -7.67 16.91 -18.02
N LYS A 243 -8.78 16.83 -18.76
CA LYS A 243 -9.19 15.60 -19.44
C LYS A 243 -8.15 15.10 -20.45
N ASN A 244 -7.54 16.03 -21.22
CA ASN A 244 -6.57 15.64 -22.24
C ASN A 244 -5.31 15.06 -21.60
N TYR A 245 -4.79 15.70 -20.57
CA TYR A 245 -3.64 15.23 -19.80
C TYR A 245 -3.90 13.84 -19.22
N ILE A 246 -5.05 13.63 -18.58
CA ILE A 246 -5.38 12.33 -17.95
C ILE A 246 -5.55 11.22 -18.98
N LEU A 247 -6.17 11.50 -20.13
CA LEU A 247 -6.32 10.50 -21.19
C LEU A 247 -4.96 10.11 -21.80
N GLU A 248 -4.06 11.08 -22.02
CA GLU A 248 -2.72 10.83 -22.52
C GLU A 248 -1.88 10.04 -21.50
N TYR A 249 -1.97 10.40 -20.21
CA TYR A 249 -1.32 9.66 -19.14
C TYR A 249 -1.80 8.21 -19.08
N ILE A 250 -3.13 7.97 -19.11
CA ILE A 250 -3.71 6.62 -19.12
C ILE A 250 -3.17 5.83 -20.32
N LYS A 251 -3.19 6.40 -21.53
CA LYS A 251 -2.72 5.74 -22.74
C LYS A 251 -1.24 5.34 -22.64
N SER A 252 -0.39 6.27 -22.19
CA SER A 252 1.05 6.06 -22.07
C SER A 252 1.38 5.02 -21.00
N TYR A 253 0.74 5.09 -19.85
CA TYR A 253 0.90 4.12 -18.77
C TYR A 253 0.44 2.72 -19.21
N MET A 254 -0.75 2.61 -19.78
CA MET A 254 -1.28 1.31 -20.22
C MET A 254 -0.42 0.68 -21.31
N LEU A 255 0.09 1.48 -22.27
CA LEU A 255 0.98 0.98 -23.33
C LEU A 255 2.29 0.44 -22.73
N LEU A 256 2.92 1.19 -21.82
CA LEU A 256 4.15 0.76 -21.15
C LEU A 256 3.95 -0.56 -20.40
N PHE A 257 2.91 -0.62 -19.56
CA PHE A 257 2.67 -1.81 -18.75
C PHE A 257 2.08 -2.98 -19.54
N LEU A 258 1.45 -2.73 -20.69
CA LEU A 258 1.07 -3.78 -21.64
C LEU A 258 2.32 -4.46 -22.23
N ILE A 259 3.29 -3.67 -22.70
CA ILE A 259 4.56 -4.20 -23.23
C ILE A 259 5.30 -5.02 -22.16
N ILE A 260 5.44 -4.47 -20.96
CA ILE A 260 6.06 -5.18 -19.83
C ILE A 260 5.30 -6.48 -19.53
N SER A 261 3.98 -6.42 -19.42
CA SER A 261 3.16 -7.60 -19.09
C SER A 261 3.24 -8.69 -20.16
N VAL A 262 3.17 -8.33 -21.43
CA VAL A 262 3.32 -9.30 -22.54
C VAL A 262 4.72 -9.96 -22.48
N SER A 263 5.77 -9.18 -22.26
CA SER A 263 7.13 -9.71 -22.12
C SER A 263 7.25 -10.66 -20.92
N LEU A 264 6.64 -10.31 -19.78
CA LEU A 264 6.64 -11.15 -18.59
C LEU A 264 5.84 -12.45 -18.79
N ILE A 265 4.68 -12.38 -19.46
CA ILE A 265 3.86 -13.57 -19.78
C ILE A 265 4.63 -14.51 -20.70
N ILE A 266 5.20 -13.99 -21.79
CA ILE A 266 6.00 -14.78 -22.74
C ILE A 266 7.22 -15.37 -22.01
N GLY A 267 7.97 -14.56 -21.26
CA GLY A 267 9.13 -15.02 -20.48
C GLY A 267 8.75 -16.10 -19.48
N SER A 268 7.64 -15.94 -18.75
CA SER A 268 7.19 -16.94 -17.77
C SER A 268 6.73 -18.25 -18.42
N TYR A 269 6.17 -18.21 -19.63
CA TYR A 269 5.78 -19.40 -20.38
C TYR A 269 7.00 -20.24 -20.76
N PHE A 270 8.03 -19.62 -21.34
CA PHE A 270 9.22 -20.34 -21.81
C PHE A 270 10.24 -20.63 -20.70
N PHE A 271 10.40 -19.72 -19.74
CA PHE A 271 11.48 -19.78 -18.75
C PHE A 271 10.98 -19.94 -17.31
N GLY A 272 9.67 -20.04 -17.06
CA GLY A 272 9.10 -20.09 -15.70
C GLY A 272 9.68 -21.21 -14.85
N SER A 273 9.76 -22.44 -15.39
CA SER A 273 10.37 -23.58 -14.67
C SER A 273 11.87 -23.39 -14.43
N LEU A 274 12.58 -22.74 -15.35
CA LEU A 274 14.01 -22.42 -15.18
C LEU A 274 14.22 -21.38 -14.07
N VAL A 275 13.39 -20.34 -14.05
CA VAL A 275 13.43 -19.30 -13.01
C VAL A 275 13.16 -19.89 -11.63
N LEU A 276 12.18 -20.80 -11.52
CA LEU A 276 11.88 -21.47 -10.25
C LEU A 276 13.02 -22.40 -9.82
N ARG A 277 13.68 -23.06 -10.77
CA ARG A 277 14.86 -23.91 -10.49
C ARG A 277 16.04 -23.13 -9.89
N LEU A 278 16.18 -21.83 -10.20
CA LEU A 278 17.19 -20.98 -9.56
C LEU A 278 16.97 -20.78 -8.05
N LEU A 279 15.72 -20.97 -7.58
CA LEU A 279 15.41 -20.93 -6.15
C LEU A 279 15.65 -22.30 -5.52
N ASP A 280 15.12 -23.35 -6.13
CA ASP A 280 15.34 -24.75 -5.76
C ASP A 280 14.89 -25.66 -6.92
N ASP A 281 15.61 -26.75 -7.18
CA ASP A 281 15.29 -27.70 -8.25
C ASP A 281 13.89 -28.32 -8.09
N SER A 282 13.43 -28.52 -6.85
CA SER A 282 12.09 -29.05 -6.54
C SER A 282 10.94 -28.15 -7.01
N PHE A 283 11.16 -26.83 -7.17
CA PHE A 283 10.12 -25.88 -7.59
C PHE A 283 9.88 -25.88 -9.10
N ALA A 284 10.73 -26.51 -9.92
CA ALA A 284 10.58 -26.54 -11.36
C ALA A 284 9.23 -27.12 -11.84
N ILE A 285 8.66 -28.07 -11.07
CA ILE A 285 7.35 -28.70 -11.38
C ILE A 285 6.17 -27.73 -11.31
N TYR A 286 6.34 -26.60 -10.60
CA TYR A 286 5.28 -25.60 -10.39
C TYR A 286 5.27 -24.47 -11.43
N GLY A 287 5.97 -24.63 -12.57
CA GLY A 287 6.02 -23.65 -13.64
C GLY A 287 4.65 -23.20 -14.15
N SER A 288 3.64 -24.09 -14.15
CA SER A 288 2.25 -23.74 -14.52
C SER A 288 1.59 -22.79 -13.50
N ILE A 289 1.87 -22.94 -12.21
CA ILE A 289 1.35 -22.07 -11.14
C ILE A 289 1.99 -20.69 -11.25
N PHE A 290 3.31 -20.66 -11.44
CA PHE A 290 4.07 -19.44 -11.68
C PHE A 290 3.51 -18.66 -12.87
N PHE A 291 3.27 -19.33 -14.01
CA PHE A 291 2.67 -18.73 -15.19
C PHE A 291 1.29 -18.14 -14.93
N ILE A 292 0.40 -18.86 -14.21
CA ILE A 292 -0.94 -18.36 -13.85
C ILE A 292 -0.82 -17.07 -13.01
N LEU A 293 0.08 -17.03 -12.04
CA LEU A 293 0.31 -15.84 -11.22
C LEU A 293 0.87 -14.67 -12.05
N MET A 294 1.76 -14.94 -13.02
CA MET A 294 2.29 -13.90 -13.91
C MET A 294 1.22 -13.30 -14.81
N VAL A 295 0.30 -14.14 -15.32
CA VAL A 295 -0.89 -13.65 -16.02
C VAL A 295 -1.78 -12.81 -15.10
N GLY A 296 -1.96 -13.22 -13.84
CA GLY A 296 -2.73 -12.47 -12.86
C GLY A 296 -2.14 -11.09 -12.57
N ILE A 297 -0.84 -11.03 -12.27
CA ILE A 297 -0.11 -9.78 -11.98
C ILE A 297 -0.25 -8.75 -13.09
N SER A 298 -0.31 -9.19 -14.36
CA SER A 298 -0.53 -8.31 -15.51
C SER A 298 -1.80 -7.47 -15.37
N GLY A 299 -2.86 -8.01 -14.76
CA GLY A 299 -4.10 -7.26 -14.48
C GLY A 299 -3.88 -6.11 -13.49
N ILE A 300 -3.02 -6.31 -12.48
CA ILE A 300 -2.66 -5.23 -11.57
C ILE A 300 -1.75 -4.21 -12.25
N LEU A 301 -0.73 -4.67 -12.99
CA LEU A 301 0.22 -3.81 -13.68
C LEU A 301 -0.49 -2.86 -14.65
N ILE A 302 -1.36 -3.39 -15.50
CA ILE A 302 -2.03 -2.62 -16.57
C ILE A 302 -3.19 -1.78 -16.02
N LEU A 303 -4.00 -2.33 -15.10
CA LEU A 303 -5.29 -1.74 -14.75
C LEU A 303 -5.37 -1.31 -13.28
N ARG A 304 -5.25 -2.23 -12.33
CA ARG A 304 -5.55 -1.95 -10.92
C ARG A 304 -4.62 -0.89 -10.32
N GLY A 305 -3.31 -0.97 -10.65
CA GLY A 305 -2.30 0.00 -10.20
C GLY A 305 -2.63 1.42 -10.64
N LEU A 306 -3.06 1.61 -11.89
CA LEU A 306 -3.43 2.91 -12.44
C LEU A 306 -4.79 3.39 -11.92
N PHE A 307 -5.86 2.64 -12.24
CA PHE A 307 -7.23 3.10 -12.00
C PHE A 307 -7.61 3.18 -10.52
N GLY A 308 -6.99 2.35 -9.67
CA GLY A 308 -7.14 2.47 -8.22
C GLY A 308 -6.61 3.80 -7.68
N ASN A 309 -5.48 4.27 -8.21
CA ASN A 309 -4.91 5.56 -7.82
C ASN A 309 -5.67 6.75 -8.44
N LEU A 310 -6.13 6.65 -9.69
CA LEU A 310 -6.99 7.66 -10.30
C LEU A 310 -8.33 7.80 -9.54
N LEU A 311 -8.94 6.70 -9.07
CA LEU A 311 -10.10 6.75 -8.17
C LEU A 311 -9.79 7.50 -6.87
N SER A 312 -8.61 7.29 -6.30
CA SER A 312 -8.16 8.02 -5.11
C SER A 312 -8.01 9.52 -5.41
N SER A 313 -7.46 9.89 -6.56
CA SER A 313 -7.28 11.31 -6.97
C SER A 313 -8.59 12.06 -7.13
N ILE A 314 -9.63 11.44 -7.68
CA ILE A 314 -10.98 12.05 -7.73
C ILE A 314 -11.73 12.00 -6.39
N GLY A 315 -11.07 11.55 -5.31
CA GLY A 315 -11.65 11.50 -3.96
C GLY A 315 -12.55 10.30 -3.67
N LYS A 316 -12.44 9.25 -4.45
CA LYS A 316 -13.28 8.04 -4.34
C LYS A 316 -12.53 6.85 -3.70
N ALA A 317 -11.73 7.11 -2.66
CA ALA A 317 -11.02 6.07 -1.91
C ALA A 317 -11.97 5.00 -1.31
N ASN A 318 -13.21 5.39 -0.96
CA ASN A 318 -14.22 4.44 -0.51
C ASN A 318 -14.59 3.40 -1.57
N ILE A 319 -14.53 3.73 -2.87
CA ILE A 319 -14.76 2.76 -3.95
C ILE A 319 -13.63 1.72 -3.97
N ASN A 320 -12.38 2.14 -3.80
CA ASN A 320 -11.26 1.22 -3.68
C ASN A 320 -11.42 0.24 -2.50
N TYR A 321 -11.92 0.75 -1.36
CA TYR A 321 -12.25 -0.08 -0.21
C TYR A 321 -13.34 -1.12 -0.56
N TYR A 322 -14.44 -0.73 -1.21
CA TYR A 322 -15.50 -1.67 -1.57
C TYR A 322 -15.03 -2.71 -2.60
N ILE A 323 -14.22 -2.32 -3.58
CA ILE A 323 -13.64 -3.25 -4.55
C ILE A 323 -12.72 -4.25 -3.84
N ALA A 324 -11.85 -3.80 -2.93
CA ALA A 324 -10.94 -4.67 -2.19
C ALA A 324 -11.70 -5.62 -1.24
N SER A 325 -12.73 -5.11 -0.54
CA SER A 325 -13.57 -5.92 0.36
C SER A 325 -14.35 -6.99 -0.40
N GLY A 326 -14.95 -6.63 -1.53
CA GLY A 326 -15.64 -7.61 -2.40
C GLY A 326 -14.67 -8.66 -2.95
N ALA A 327 -13.45 -8.24 -3.33
CA ALA A 327 -12.42 -9.17 -3.77
C ALA A 327 -11.97 -10.12 -2.66
N LEU A 328 -11.83 -9.64 -1.41
CA LEU A 328 -11.46 -10.48 -0.27
C LEU A 328 -12.54 -11.54 0.02
N LEU A 329 -13.80 -11.15 0.02
CA LEU A 329 -14.92 -12.09 0.19
C LEU A 329 -14.95 -13.14 -0.92
N PHE A 330 -14.81 -12.71 -2.17
CA PHE A 330 -14.76 -13.63 -3.31
C PHE A 330 -13.53 -14.54 -3.23
N ASN A 331 -12.36 -14.04 -2.81
CA ASN A 331 -11.15 -14.82 -2.62
C ASN A 331 -11.38 -15.96 -1.62
N ILE A 332 -11.96 -15.66 -0.45
CA ILE A 332 -12.24 -16.66 0.60
C ILE A 332 -13.19 -17.74 0.05
N ILE A 333 -14.29 -17.31 -0.59
CA ILE A 333 -15.30 -18.25 -1.12
C ILE A 333 -14.68 -19.12 -2.24
N SER A 334 -14.02 -18.50 -3.21
CA SER A 334 -13.43 -19.22 -4.35
C SER A 334 -12.35 -20.21 -3.90
N ASN A 335 -11.46 -19.79 -2.99
CA ASN A 335 -10.41 -20.65 -2.45
C ASN A 335 -10.96 -21.81 -1.62
N TYR A 336 -12.05 -21.60 -0.89
CA TYR A 336 -12.71 -22.66 -0.14
C TYR A 336 -13.15 -23.84 -1.04
N TYR A 337 -13.52 -23.54 -2.29
CA TYR A 337 -13.89 -24.58 -3.28
C TYR A 337 -12.72 -25.04 -4.14
N LEU A 338 -11.85 -24.12 -4.59
CA LEU A 338 -10.82 -24.45 -5.57
C LEU A 338 -9.56 -25.07 -4.94
N ILE A 339 -9.21 -24.74 -3.70
CA ILE A 339 -8.05 -25.34 -3.05
C ILE A 339 -8.24 -26.85 -2.80
N PRO A 340 -9.38 -27.35 -2.28
CA PRO A 340 -9.59 -28.79 -2.15
C PRO A 340 -9.57 -29.55 -3.46
N LEU A 341 -9.99 -28.92 -4.59
CA LEU A 341 -10.04 -29.55 -5.90
C LEU A 341 -8.70 -29.54 -6.65
N TYR A 342 -7.96 -28.45 -6.56
CA TYR A 342 -6.77 -28.19 -7.37
C TYR A 342 -5.51 -27.89 -6.56
N GLY A 343 -5.56 -28.02 -5.23
CA GLY A 343 -4.42 -27.70 -4.36
C GLY A 343 -4.00 -26.23 -4.48
N ILE A 344 -2.71 -25.97 -4.38
CA ILE A 344 -2.13 -24.63 -4.49
C ILE A 344 -2.35 -23.96 -5.86
N LYS A 345 -2.61 -24.76 -6.91
CA LYS A 345 -3.00 -24.24 -8.23
C LYS A 345 -4.38 -23.56 -8.18
N GLY A 346 -5.31 -24.06 -7.35
CA GLY A 346 -6.61 -23.43 -7.11
C GLY A 346 -6.47 -22.01 -6.55
N ALA A 347 -5.58 -21.82 -5.57
CA ALA A 347 -5.27 -20.50 -5.03
C ALA A 347 -4.71 -19.55 -6.08
N ALA A 348 -3.78 -20.02 -6.91
CA ALA A 348 -3.21 -19.21 -7.99
C ALA A 348 -4.26 -18.77 -9.01
N ILE A 349 -5.19 -19.66 -9.39
CA ILE A 349 -6.29 -19.34 -10.30
C ILE A 349 -7.22 -18.28 -9.69
N THR A 350 -7.61 -18.46 -8.43
CA THR A 350 -8.43 -17.45 -7.71
C THR A 350 -7.76 -16.09 -7.72
N SER A 351 -6.50 -16.02 -7.31
CA SER A 351 -5.75 -14.77 -7.28
C SER A 351 -5.60 -14.13 -8.66
N ALA A 352 -5.28 -14.91 -9.70
CA ALA A 352 -5.15 -14.41 -11.05
C ALA A 352 -6.47 -13.80 -11.58
N ILE A 353 -7.61 -14.47 -11.38
CA ILE A 353 -8.93 -13.94 -11.74
C ILE A 353 -9.22 -12.64 -11.01
N LEU A 354 -8.99 -12.60 -9.69
CA LEU A 354 -9.26 -11.42 -8.87
C LEU A 354 -8.42 -10.21 -9.25
N MET A 355 -7.16 -10.41 -9.61
CA MET A 355 -6.29 -9.34 -10.07
C MET A 355 -6.84 -8.65 -11.32
N TRP A 356 -7.37 -9.39 -12.28
CA TRP A 356 -8.03 -8.86 -13.47
C TRP A 356 -9.40 -8.25 -13.15
N VAL A 357 -10.25 -8.94 -12.40
CA VAL A 357 -11.59 -8.46 -12.05
C VAL A 357 -11.51 -7.15 -11.28
N THR A 358 -10.63 -7.04 -10.28
CA THR A 358 -10.45 -5.78 -9.52
C THR A 358 -9.90 -4.66 -10.38
N GLY A 359 -9.01 -4.97 -11.33
CA GLY A 359 -8.49 -4.02 -12.30
C GLY A 359 -9.57 -3.47 -13.23
N ILE A 360 -10.34 -4.36 -13.87
CA ILE A 360 -11.44 -4.02 -14.76
C ILE A 360 -12.51 -3.22 -14.02
N THR A 361 -12.91 -3.67 -12.82
CA THR A 361 -13.91 -2.96 -12.00
C THR A 361 -13.43 -1.56 -11.64
N SER A 362 -12.14 -1.39 -11.29
CA SER A 362 -11.57 -0.07 -11.01
C SER A 362 -11.60 0.85 -12.23
N ALA A 363 -11.29 0.32 -13.43
CA ALA A 363 -11.32 1.08 -14.67
C ALA A 363 -12.75 1.53 -15.03
N ILE A 364 -13.73 0.65 -14.91
CA ILE A 364 -15.14 0.97 -15.14
C ILE A 364 -15.63 2.03 -14.15
N CYS A 365 -15.39 1.82 -12.86
CA CYS A 365 -15.79 2.77 -11.82
C CYS A 365 -15.14 4.14 -12.04
N PHE A 366 -13.84 4.17 -12.38
CA PHE A 366 -13.16 5.42 -12.67
C PHE A 366 -13.81 6.13 -13.85
N LYS A 367 -13.99 5.45 -15.00
CA LYS A 367 -14.61 6.04 -16.19
C LYS A 367 -15.97 6.68 -15.88
N VAL A 368 -16.87 5.96 -15.19
CA VAL A 368 -18.20 6.44 -14.86
C VAL A 368 -18.17 7.65 -13.90
N LEU A 369 -17.34 7.57 -12.87
CA LEU A 369 -17.27 8.62 -11.84
C LEU A 369 -16.49 9.85 -12.32
N TYR A 370 -15.50 9.66 -13.17
CA TYR A 370 -14.71 10.74 -13.74
C TYR A 370 -15.53 11.63 -14.68
N ILE A 371 -16.35 11.01 -15.56
CA ILE A 371 -17.28 11.76 -16.42
C ILE A 371 -18.24 12.60 -15.56
N LYS A 372 -18.82 12.01 -14.50
CA LYS A 372 -19.71 12.75 -13.57
C LYS A 372 -18.98 13.90 -12.85
N ALA A 373 -17.68 13.73 -12.53
CA ALA A 373 -16.89 14.77 -11.90
C ALA A 373 -16.59 15.94 -12.84
N LEU A 374 -16.32 15.67 -14.11
CA LEU A 374 -16.09 16.69 -15.14
C LEU A 374 -17.36 17.52 -15.41
N ILE A 375 -18.52 16.88 -15.57
CA ILE A 375 -19.81 17.55 -15.80
C ILE A 375 -20.15 18.50 -14.64
N LYS A 376 -19.79 18.16 -13.41
CA LYS A 376 -20.06 19.00 -12.24
C LYS A 376 -19.22 20.29 -12.21
N ILE A 377 -18.08 20.33 -12.88
CA ILE A 377 -17.16 21.48 -12.90
C ILE A 377 -17.51 22.44 -14.05
N GLU A 378 -17.91 21.94 -15.20
CA GLU A 378 -18.29 22.76 -16.37
C GLU A 378 -19.43 23.79 -16.14
N PRO A 379 -20.52 23.50 -15.38
CA PRO A 379 -21.59 24.49 -15.19
C PRO A 379 -21.20 25.73 -14.39
N THR A 380 -20.11 25.64 -13.61
CA THR A 380 -19.64 26.81 -12.83
C THR A 380 -18.80 27.79 -13.65
N SER A 381 -18.24 27.37 -14.79
CA SER A 381 -17.47 28.24 -15.69
C SER A 381 -18.35 29.01 -16.66
N SER A 382 -19.53 28.48 -17.05
CA SER A 382 -20.45 29.15 -17.96
C SER A 382 -21.34 30.22 -17.30
N SER A 383 -21.48 30.17 -15.97
CA SER A 383 -22.23 31.18 -15.21
C SER A 383 -21.43 32.43 -14.87
N ALA A 384 -20.09 32.35 -14.88
CA ALA A 384 -19.21 33.50 -14.65
C ALA A 384 -19.04 34.41 -15.90
N THR A 385 -19.33 33.88 -17.09
CA THR A 385 -19.22 34.63 -18.36
C THR A 385 -20.54 35.33 -18.76
N LYS A 386 -21.64 35.14 -18.01
CA LYS A 386 -22.92 35.84 -18.23
C LYS A 386 -23.17 37.03 -17.31
N LEU A 387 -22.19 37.45 -16.51
CA LEU A 387 -22.23 38.60 -15.62
C LEU A 387 -21.08 39.60 -15.92
N LEU A 388 -20.58 39.64 -17.12
CA LEU A 388 -19.85 40.73 -17.76
C LEU A 388 -20.59 41.03 -19.08
#